data_2f25ad2418b0f8c5dd2d90725f3dc1fd
#
_entry.id   2f25ad2418b0f8c5dd2d90725f3dc1fd
#
_cell.length_a   1.000
_cell.length_b   1.000
_cell.length_c   1.000
_cell.angle_alpha   90.00
_cell.angle_beta   90.00
_cell.angle_gamma   90.00
#
_symmetry.space_group_name_H-M   'P 1'
#
loop_
_entity.id
_entity.type
_entity.pdbx_description
1 polymer ?
#
loop_
_entity_poly.entity_id
_entity_poly.type
_entity_poly.pdbx_seq_one_letter_code
_entity_poly.pdbx_strand_id
1 'polypeptide(L)'
;MDTLIRIKRCALAGRLRLTEKARDELELDDLDITDIRESLVNAVAIYKTIRSRNPRTGRREHLHIIQSPNLAGIAIYTKGKLVIVSGVETYYLLVSSKRCS
;
A
#
# COMPACT_ATOMS: atom_id res chain seq x y z
N MET A 1 -12.86 12.68 -3.89
CA MET A 1 -12.43 11.46 -4.60
C MET A 1 -12.18 10.37 -3.57
N ASP A 2 -12.64 9.18 -3.87
CA ASP A 2 -12.50 8.00 -3.00
C ASP A 2 -11.02 7.68 -2.77
N THR A 3 -10.67 7.34 -1.53
CA THR A 3 -9.29 7.00 -1.15
C THR A 3 -8.76 5.81 -1.94
N LEU A 4 -9.58 4.78 -2.13
CA LEU A 4 -9.16 3.61 -2.90
C LEU A 4 -8.80 3.96 -4.35
N ILE A 5 -9.58 4.84 -4.97
CA ILE A 5 -9.29 5.31 -6.33
C ILE A 5 -7.95 6.04 -6.37
N ARG A 6 -7.66 6.86 -5.37
CA ARG A 6 -6.39 7.58 -5.26
C ARG A 6 -5.21 6.61 -5.14
N ILE A 7 -5.37 5.56 -4.33
CA ILE A 7 -4.36 4.52 -4.18
C ILE A 7 -4.15 3.78 -5.51
N LYS A 8 -5.22 3.42 -6.19
CA LYS A 8 -5.15 2.73 -7.49
C LYS A 8 -4.47 3.59 -8.55
N ARG A 9 -4.69 4.89 -8.55
CA ARG A 9 -4.00 5.81 -9.45
C ARG A 9 -2.50 5.79 -9.24
N CYS A 10 -2.06 5.78 -7.98
CA CYS A 10 -0.63 5.66 -7.68
C CYS A 10 -0.08 4.34 -8.19
N ALA A 11 -0.80 3.24 -7.98
CA ALA A 11 -0.38 1.92 -8.46
C ALA A 11 -0.25 1.88 -9.98
N LEU A 12 -1.25 2.40 -10.69
CA LEU A 12 -1.25 2.42 -12.16
C LEU A 12 -0.15 3.31 -12.73
N ALA A 13 0.16 4.41 -12.06
CA ALA A 13 1.19 5.34 -12.50
C ALA A 13 2.60 4.91 -12.10
N GLY A 14 2.76 3.78 -11.40
CA GLY A 14 4.06 3.33 -10.93
C GLY A 14 4.59 4.15 -9.75
N ARG A 15 3.73 4.90 -9.08
CA ARG A 15 4.12 5.71 -7.92
C ARG A 15 3.90 4.94 -6.63
N LEU A 16 4.55 3.80 -6.52
CA LEU A 16 4.57 2.97 -5.32
C LEU A 16 5.97 2.98 -4.73
N ARG A 17 6.06 3.13 -3.43
CA ARG A 17 7.32 3.03 -2.70
C ARG A 17 7.14 2.08 -1.52
N LEU A 18 8.21 1.41 -1.15
CA LEU A 18 8.21 0.48 -0.03
C LEU A 18 9.22 0.93 1.01
N THR A 19 8.84 0.81 2.28
CA THR A 19 9.82 0.89 3.36
C THR A 19 10.74 -0.33 3.28
N GLU A 20 11.88 -0.26 3.95
CA GLU A 20 12.80 -1.40 4.04
C GLU A 20 12.10 -2.64 4.58
N LYS A 21 11.28 -2.47 5.64
CA LYS A 21 10.50 -3.54 6.23
C LYS A 21 9.55 -4.18 5.21
N ALA A 22 8.80 -3.36 4.46
CA ALA A 22 7.87 -3.86 3.46
C ALA A 22 8.59 -4.63 2.35
N ARG A 23 9.76 -4.15 1.95
CA ARG A 23 10.59 -4.80 0.94
C ARG A 23 11.09 -6.15 1.42
N ASP A 24 11.58 -6.21 2.66
CA ASP A 24 12.07 -7.46 3.25
C ASP A 24 10.95 -8.50 3.37
N GLU A 25 9.77 -8.09 3.81
CA GLU A 25 8.61 -8.97 3.88
C GLU A 25 8.24 -9.53 2.50
N LEU A 26 8.27 -8.67 1.49
CA LEU A 26 7.95 -9.04 0.13
C LEU A 26 8.92 -10.10 -0.41
N GLU A 27 10.22 -9.88 -0.19
CA GLU A 27 11.27 -10.82 -0.61
C GLU A 27 11.14 -12.18 0.09
N LEU A 28 10.83 -12.18 1.39
CA LEU A 28 10.63 -13.42 2.14
C LEU A 28 9.47 -14.25 1.59
N ASP A 29 8.46 -13.60 1.05
CA ASP A 29 7.30 -14.27 0.47
C ASP A 29 7.45 -14.54 -1.03
N ASP A 30 8.63 -14.29 -1.58
CA ASP A 30 8.94 -14.47 -3.01
C ASP A 30 7.99 -13.70 -3.92
N LEU A 31 7.69 -12.47 -3.51
CA LEU A 31 6.85 -11.53 -4.26
C LEU A 31 7.68 -10.33 -4.71
N ASP A 32 7.19 -9.59 -5.69
CA ASP A 32 7.83 -8.37 -6.15
C ASP A 32 6.83 -7.21 -6.25
N ILE A 33 7.31 -6.05 -6.67
CA ILE A 33 6.48 -4.84 -6.75
C ILE A 33 5.33 -5.00 -7.75
N THR A 34 5.51 -5.81 -8.78
CA THR A 34 4.46 -6.09 -9.76
C THR A 34 3.27 -6.77 -9.08
N ASP A 35 3.54 -7.72 -8.18
CA ASP A 35 2.49 -8.39 -7.39
C ASP A 35 1.69 -7.40 -6.56
N ILE A 36 2.38 -6.43 -5.94
CA ILE A 36 1.72 -5.39 -5.15
C ILE A 36 0.84 -4.51 -6.04
N ARG A 37 1.36 -4.10 -7.20
CA ARG A 37 0.60 -3.29 -8.15
C ARG A 37 -0.67 -4.01 -8.59
N GLU A 38 -0.57 -5.27 -8.96
CA GLU A 38 -1.70 -6.09 -9.37
C GLU A 38 -2.75 -6.19 -8.25
N SER A 39 -2.28 -6.45 -7.03
CA SER A 39 -3.15 -6.56 -5.86
C SER A 39 -3.93 -5.26 -5.62
N LEU A 40 -3.26 -4.12 -5.67
CA LEU A 40 -3.90 -2.83 -5.45
C LEU A 40 -4.88 -2.48 -6.56
N VAL A 41 -4.54 -2.76 -7.81
CA VAL A 41 -5.44 -2.53 -8.95
C VAL A 41 -6.67 -3.43 -8.87
N ASN A 42 -6.52 -4.66 -8.41
CA ASN A 42 -7.63 -5.61 -8.25
C ASN A 42 -8.50 -5.34 -7.02
N ALA A 43 -8.06 -4.49 -6.10
CA ALA A 43 -8.76 -4.30 -4.84
C ALA A 43 -10.18 -3.76 -5.04
N VAL A 44 -11.14 -4.34 -4.33
CA VAL A 44 -12.54 -3.91 -4.37
C VAL A 44 -12.90 -2.99 -3.23
N ALA A 45 -12.10 -3.00 -2.16
CA ALA A 45 -12.35 -2.19 -0.97
C ALA A 45 -11.09 -2.07 -0.12
N ILE A 46 -11.04 -1.02 0.69
CA ILE A 46 -10.08 -0.92 1.80
C ILE A 46 -10.65 -1.75 2.94
N TYR A 47 -9.89 -2.73 3.41
CA TYR A 47 -10.33 -3.60 4.50
C TYR A 47 -10.49 -2.82 5.80
N LYS A 48 -9.49 -1.99 6.13
CA LYS A 48 -9.47 -1.24 7.38
C LYS A 48 -8.54 -0.04 7.24
N THR A 49 -8.91 1.08 7.87
CA THR A 49 -8.02 2.23 7.99
C THR A 49 -7.66 2.42 9.46
N ILE A 50 -6.37 2.47 9.74
CA ILE A 50 -5.84 2.65 11.09
C ILE A 50 -5.34 4.08 11.21
N ARG A 51 -5.73 4.76 12.27
CA ARG A 51 -5.14 6.03 12.64
C ARG A 51 -3.90 5.77 13.46
N SER A 52 -2.80 6.38 13.06
CA SER A 52 -1.52 6.25 13.73
C SER A 52 -0.90 7.62 13.90
N ARG A 53 -0.02 7.76 14.88
CA ARG A 53 0.77 8.97 15.06
C ARG A 53 2.21 8.65 14.68
N ASN A 54 2.75 9.43 13.76
CA ASN A 54 4.15 9.26 13.36
C ASN A 54 5.06 9.67 14.54
N PRO A 55 5.91 8.77 15.05
CA PRO A 55 6.76 9.08 16.22
C PRO A 55 7.79 10.16 15.94
N ARG A 56 8.15 10.39 14.66
CA ARG A 56 9.12 11.41 14.26
C ARG A 56 8.52 12.80 14.23
N THR A 57 7.34 12.94 13.63
CA THR A 57 6.73 14.24 13.36
C THR A 57 5.60 14.59 14.33
N GLY A 58 5.09 13.60 15.06
CA GLY A 58 3.92 13.75 15.91
C GLY A 58 2.62 13.89 15.12
N ARG A 59 2.66 13.85 13.80
CA ARG A 59 1.48 14.00 12.95
C ARG A 59 0.64 12.75 12.94
N ARG A 60 -0.68 12.92 12.83
CA ARG A 60 -1.60 11.82 12.63
C ARG A 60 -1.52 11.36 11.19
N GLU A 61 -1.51 10.05 11.02
CA GLU A 61 -1.47 9.40 9.71
C GLU A 61 -2.60 8.39 9.61
N HIS A 62 -3.07 8.17 8.38
CA HIS A 62 -4.01 7.12 8.08
C HIS A 62 -3.28 6.02 7.33
N LEU A 63 -3.27 4.82 7.89
CA LEU A 63 -2.70 3.64 7.25
C LEU A 63 -3.83 2.77 6.76
N HIS A 64 -3.83 2.45 5.49
CA HIS A 64 -4.88 1.66 4.84
C HIS A 64 -4.43 0.23 4.68
N ILE A 65 -5.24 -0.70 5.20
CA ILE A 65 -5.01 -2.12 5.03
C ILE A 65 -5.87 -2.60 3.87
N ILE A 66 -5.24 -3.21 2.89
CA ILE A 66 -5.91 -3.76 1.71
C ILE A 66 -5.50 -5.23 1.58
N GLN A 67 -6.50 -6.10 1.44
CA GLN A 67 -6.29 -7.52 1.21
C GLN A 67 -6.91 -7.83 -0.15
N SER A 68 -6.07 -8.20 -1.10
CA SER A 68 -6.50 -8.36 -2.49
C SER A 68 -5.56 -9.29 -3.23
N PRO A 69 -6.06 -10.07 -4.20
CA PRO A 69 -5.20 -10.99 -4.94
C PRO A 69 -4.41 -10.28 -6.03
N ASN A 70 -3.22 -10.83 -6.34
CA ASN A 70 -2.52 -10.50 -7.58
C ASN A 70 -3.18 -11.24 -8.76
N LEU A 71 -2.62 -11.12 -9.96
CA LEU A 71 -3.18 -11.79 -11.14
C LEU A 71 -3.08 -13.32 -11.06
N ALA A 72 -2.13 -13.84 -10.31
CA ALA A 72 -1.99 -15.29 -10.08
C ALA A 72 -2.96 -15.82 -9.01
N GLY A 73 -3.77 -14.96 -8.42
CA GLY A 73 -4.74 -15.35 -7.39
C GLY A 73 -4.16 -15.45 -5.98
N ILE A 74 -2.93 -15.00 -5.78
CA ILE A 74 -2.32 -14.99 -4.45
C ILE A 74 -2.85 -13.81 -3.67
N ALA A 75 -3.50 -14.07 -2.54
CA ALA A 75 -4.00 -13.02 -1.67
C ALA A 75 -2.84 -12.31 -0.98
N ILE A 76 -2.81 -10.99 -1.11
CA ILE A 76 -1.73 -10.14 -0.60
C ILE A 76 -2.30 -9.15 0.42
N TYR A 77 -1.60 -9.04 1.54
CA TYR A 77 -1.86 -8.04 2.58
C TYR A 77 -0.93 -6.87 2.35
N THR A 78 -1.48 -5.68 2.27
CA THR A 78 -0.68 -4.45 2.23
C THR A 78 -1.19 -3.47 3.28
N LYS A 79 -0.27 -2.70 3.84
CA LYS A 79 -0.58 -1.57 4.70
C LYS A 79 0.23 -0.38 4.20
N GLY A 80 -0.44 0.72 3.91
CA GLY A 80 0.24 1.87 3.31
C GLY A 80 -0.48 3.18 3.54
N LYS A 81 0.17 4.25 3.10
CA LYS A 81 -0.36 5.60 3.21
C LYS A 81 -0.09 6.41 1.95
N LEU A 82 -1.01 7.32 1.64
CA LEU A 82 -0.81 8.31 0.58
C LEU A 82 0.13 9.39 1.11
N VAL A 83 1.20 9.66 0.36
CA VAL A 83 2.15 10.71 0.71
C VAL A 83 1.86 11.92 -0.16
N ILE A 84 1.62 13.05 0.51
CA ILE A 84 1.27 14.31 -0.12
C ILE A 84 2.44 15.28 0.11
N VAL A 85 2.96 15.85 -0.98
CA VAL A 85 4.06 16.81 -0.93
C VAL A 85 3.55 18.11 -1.54
N SER A 86 3.62 19.22 -0.78
CA SER A 86 3.17 20.54 -1.22
C SER A 86 1.72 20.53 -1.75
N GLY A 87 0.85 19.78 -1.07
CA GLY A 87 -0.56 19.68 -1.45
C GLY A 87 -0.86 18.77 -2.61
N VAL A 88 0.15 18.11 -3.18
CA VAL A 88 -0.01 17.20 -4.32
C VAL A 88 0.25 15.77 -3.87
N GLU A 89 -0.65 14.86 -4.22
CA GLU A 89 -0.44 13.43 -4.02
C GLU A 89 0.74 12.98 -4.84
N THR A 90 1.78 12.47 -4.18
CA THR A 90 3.04 12.15 -4.82
C THR A 90 3.21 10.65 -5.03
N TYR A 91 2.98 9.84 -3.99
CA TYR A 91 3.09 8.38 -4.10
C TYR A 91 2.34 7.68 -2.97
N TYR A 92 2.19 6.37 -3.09
CA TYR A 92 1.66 5.50 -2.05
C TYR A 92 2.82 4.73 -1.42
N LEU A 93 3.01 4.92 -0.12
CA LEU A 93 4.10 4.28 0.62
C LEU A 93 3.56 3.04 1.34
N LEU A 94 4.11 1.89 1.00
CA LEU A 94 3.80 0.63 1.63
C LEU A 94 4.72 0.43 2.84
N VAL A 95 4.12 0.31 4.02
CA VAL A 95 4.86 0.06 5.27
C VAL A 95 4.85 -1.42 5.65
N SER A 96 3.98 -2.20 5.02
CA SER A 96 3.95 -3.66 5.13
C SER A 96 3.40 -4.24 3.84
N SER A 97 3.97 -5.34 3.36
CA SER A 97 3.50 -6.03 2.16
C SER A 97 3.93 -7.49 2.23
N LYS A 98 2.94 -8.40 2.24
CA LYS A 98 3.19 -9.83 2.42
C LYS A 98 1.98 -10.63 1.99
N ARG A 99 2.14 -11.96 1.89
CA ARG A 99 0.99 -12.83 1.66
C ARG A 99 0.02 -12.74 2.83
N CYS A 100 -1.26 -12.84 2.55
CA CYS A 100 -2.25 -13.07 3.59
C CYS A 100 -2.02 -14.43 4.24
N SER A 101 -2.08 -14.45 5.55
CA SER A 101 -1.93 -15.71 6.30
C SER A 101 -3.22 -16.51 6.27
#